data_91fa06b5b1536a58b229211979035b12
#
_entry.id   91fa06b5b1536a58b229211979035b12
#
_cell.length_a   1.000
_cell.length_b   1.000
_cell.length_c   1.000
_cell.angle_alpha   90.00
_cell.angle_beta   90.00
_cell.angle_gamma   90.00
#
_symmetry.space_group_name_H-M   'P 1'
#
loop_
_entity.id
_entity.type
_entity.pdbx_description
1 polymer ?
#
loop_
_entity_poly.entity_id
_entity_poly.type
_entity_poly.pdbx_seq_one_letter_code
_entity_poly.pdbx_strand_id
1 'polypeptide(L)'
;MALSDKQEEPSYFISELIESIKKRIAFLMAHWGILLVMGTFGGLLGVGYAFIKKDTYTAATTFVVEDNKSSGGGIASALAGQFGIDLGGLSGGSGVLQGDNVLELLKSKSLIKKALLTSYDSAGTLTLADAYANAYGYTSKWASSDKVGRVINFSSKKGVFTRLEDSLLHVILKRITEKELSISKPDKKLSLFSLQITTRDEQLSQLLCQRLLAVTSSFYIDTKTKRVRGNVERLQQRVDSIKAVLNNYKNDNNLSQIKMLINKLSPSTEDDL
;
A
#
# COMPACT_ATOMS: atom_id res chain seq x y z
N MET A 1 -13.27 -79.20 -10.84
CA MET A 1 -12.48 -78.46 -9.89
C MET A 1 -13.18 -77.08 -9.81
N ALA A 2 -14.13 -76.95 -8.87
CA ALA A 2 -15.00 -75.75 -8.75
C ALA A 2 -14.36 -74.77 -7.78
N LEU A 3 -14.04 -73.56 -8.29
CA LEU A 3 -13.65 -72.45 -7.46
C LEU A 3 -14.91 -71.83 -6.87
N SER A 4 -15.10 -72.07 -5.57
CA SER A 4 -16.15 -71.45 -4.77
C SER A 4 -15.78 -69.97 -4.58
N ASP A 5 -16.46 -69.12 -5.30
CA ASP A 5 -16.44 -67.68 -5.15
C ASP A 5 -17.24 -67.35 -3.89
N LYS A 6 -16.52 -67.05 -2.79
CA LYS A 6 -17.09 -66.65 -1.52
C LYS A 6 -17.43 -65.20 -1.59
N GLN A 7 -18.61 -64.89 -2.12
CA GLN A 7 -19.19 -63.51 -1.98
C GLN A 7 -19.39 -63.24 -0.49
N GLU A 8 -18.47 -62.48 0.11
CA GLU A 8 -18.64 -61.93 1.44
C GLU A 8 -19.76 -60.85 1.38
N GLU A 9 -20.89 -61.21 1.97
CA GLU A 9 -22.08 -60.35 1.98
C GLU A 9 -21.81 -59.02 2.69
N PRO A 10 -22.19 -57.86 2.14
CA PRO A 10 -21.95 -56.52 2.69
C PRO A 10 -22.63 -56.30 4.07
N SER A 11 -23.54 -57.20 4.47
CA SER A 11 -24.23 -57.15 5.78
C SER A 11 -23.31 -57.41 6.97
N TYR A 12 -22.26 -58.24 6.80
CA TYR A 12 -21.31 -58.51 7.90
C TYR A 12 -20.43 -57.30 8.22
N PHE A 13 -20.03 -56.53 7.21
CA PHE A 13 -19.21 -55.35 7.38
C PHE A 13 -19.96 -54.23 8.17
N ILE A 14 -21.25 -54.10 7.87
CA ILE A 14 -22.10 -53.09 8.54
C ILE A 14 -22.35 -53.45 10.00
N SER A 15 -22.61 -54.74 10.31
CA SER A 15 -22.83 -55.21 11.68
C SER A 15 -21.59 -55.08 12.56
N GLU A 16 -20.40 -55.39 12.01
CA GLU A 16 -19.12 -55.23 12.70
C GLU A 16 -18.77 -53.77 12.95
N LEU A 17 -19.09 -52.89 12.00
CA LEU A 17 -18.93 -51.47 12.12
C LEU A 17 -19.84 -50.88 13.23
N ILE A 18 -21.10 -51.32 13.26
CA ILE A 18 -22.08 -50.91 14.32
C ILE A 18 -21.63 -51.40 15.70
N GLU A 19 -21.11 -52.61 15.79
CA GLU A 19 -20.63 -53.16 17.10
C GLU A 19 -19.37 -52.43 17.57
N SER A 20 -18.47 -52.07 16.68
CA SER A 20 -17.28 -51.25 16.95
C SER A 20 -17.67 -49.88 17.44
N ILE A 21 -18.66 -49.23 16.81
CA ILE A 21 -19.18 -47.93 17.23
C ILE A 21 -19.84 -48.03 18.63
N LYS A 22 -20.67 -49.05 18.86
CA LYS A 22 -21.31 -49.28 20.19
C LYS A 22 -20.26 -49.44 21.32
N LYS A 23 -19.20 -50.23 21.06
CA LYS A 23 -18.11 -50.42 22.04
C LYS A 23 -17.37 -49.10 22.33
N ARG A 24 -17.11 -48.28 21.29
CA ARG A 24 -16.49 -46.96 21.49
C ARG A 24 -17.40 -45.99 22.26
N ILE A 25 -18.69 -45.98 21.96
CA ILE A 25 -19.66 -45.13 22.67
C ILE A 25 -19.78 -45.59 24.14
N ALA A 26 -19.87 -46.90 24.41
CA ALA A 26 -19.89 -47.43 25.75
C ALA A 26 -18.63 -47.09 26.56
N PHE A 27 -17.45 -47.12 25.91
CA PHE A 27 -16.21 -46.66 26.55
C PHE A 27 -16.21 -45.17 26.86
N LEU A 28 -16.72 -44.32 25.94
CA LEU A 28 -16.88 -42.91 26.17
C LEU A 28 -17.86 -42.64 27.36
N MET A 29 -18.98 -43.36 27.42
CA MET A 29 -19.95 -43.21 28.46
C MET A 29 -19.44 -43.72 29.82
N ALA A 30 -18.59 -44.75 29.85
CA ALA A 30 -17.93 -45.20 31.07
C ALA A 30 -16.94 -44.18 31.64
N HIS A 31 -16.37 -43.30 30.79
CA HIS A 31 -15.38 -42.29 31.16
C HIS A 31 -15.93 -40.85 31.02
N TRP A 32 -17.27 -40.68 31.03
CA TRP A 32 -17.91 -39.41 30.81
C TRP A 32 -17.44 -38.31 31.78
N GLY A 33 -17.11 -38.69 33.05
CA GLY A 33 -16.58 -37.79 34.05
C GLY A 33 -15.26 -37.15 33.63
N ILE A 34 -14.36 -37.90 32.98
CA ILE A 34 -13.09 -37.39 32.47
C ILE A 34 -13.35 -36.41 31.30
N LEU A 35 -14.31 -36.74 30.44
CA LEU A 35 -14.71 -35.86 29.32
C LEU A 35 -15.30 -34.56 29.85
N LEU A 36 -16.11 -34.61 30.90
CA LEU A 36 -16.71 -33.43 31.53
C LEU A 36 -15.64 -32.53 32.17
N VAL A 37 -14.68 -33.12 32.90
CA VAL A 37 -13.57 -32.34 33.51
C VAL A 37 -12.71 -31.72 32.45
N MET A 38 -12.34 -32.45 31.39
CA MET A 38 -11.57 -31.92 30.27
C MET A 38 -12.35 -30.84 29.50
N GLY A 39 -13.65 -31.05 29.30
CA GLY A 39 -14.53 -30.07 28.65
C GLY A 39 -14.67 -28.79 29.43
N THR A 40 -14.90 -28.89 30.77
CA THR A 40 -14.97 -27.69 31.61
C THR A 40 -13.65 -26.96 31.73
N PHE A 41 -12.52 -27.68 31.83
CA PHE A 41 -11.19 -27.07 31.85
C PHE A 41 -10.89 -26.38 30.54
N GLY A 42 -11.16 -27.03 29.40
CA GLY A 42 -11.01 -26.42 28.06
C GLY A 42 -11.93 -25.22 27.86
N GLY A 43 -13.18 -25.31 28.33
CA GLY A 43 -14.14 -24.21 28.34
C GLY A 43 -13.66 -23.00 29.14
N LEU A 44 -13.18 -23.22 30.37
CA LEU A 44 -12.63 -22.14 31.21
C LEU A 44 -11.40 -21.48 30.57
N LEU A 45 -10.52 -22.27 29.99
CA LEU A 45 -9.38 -21.72 29.23
C LEU A 45 -9.82 -20.93 28.01
N GLY A 46 -10.82 -21.40 27.26
CA GLY A 46 -11.40 -20.71 26.10
C GLY A 46 -12.04 -19.38 26.49
N VAL A 47 -12.83 -19.37 27.55
CA VAL A 47 -13.43 -18.14 28.10
C VAL A 47 -12.35 -17.19 28.57
N GLY A 48 -11.37 -17.67 29.35
CA GLY A 48 -10.22 -16.86 29.77
C GLY A 48 -9.47 -16.23 28.61
N TYR A 49 -9.23 -16.99 27.54
CA TYR A 49 -8.60 -16.47 26.33
C TYR A 49 -9.46 -15.41 25.64
N ALA A 50 -10.78 -15.60 25.57
CA ALA A 50 -11.70 -14.64 24.96
C ALA A 50 -11.69 -13.29 25.68
N PHE A 51 -11.60 -13.26 27.02
CA PHE A 51 -11.49 -12.02 27.79
C PHE A 51 -10.14 -11.30 27.62
N ILE A 52 -9.07 -12.03 27.34
CA ILE A 52 -7.74 -11.44 27.13
C ILE A 52 -7.61 -10.86 25.72
N LYS A 53 -8.28 -11.44 24.72
CA LYS A 53 -8.24 -10.99 23.34
C LYS A 53 -9.01 -9.69 23.21
N LYS A 54 -8.29 -8.62 22.86
CA LYS A 54 -8.91 -7.31 22.60
C LYS A 54 -9.51 -7.28 21.19
N ASP A 55 -10.66 -6.64 21.07
CA ASP A 55 -11.32 -6.43 19.79
C ASP A 55 -10.44 -5.62 18.84
N THR A 56 -10.54 -5.95 17.55
CA THR A 56 -9.83 -5.26 16.47
C THR A 56 -10.80 -4.99 15.34
N TYR A 57 -10.69 -3.79 14.78
CA TYR A 57 -11.53 -3.30 13.69
C TYR A 57 -10.68 -3.12 12.45
N THR A 58 -11.17 -3.63 11.33
CA THR A 58 -10.47 -3.54 10.04
C THR A 58 -11.24 -2.61 9.11
N ALA A 59 -10.62 -1.50 8.74
CA ALA A 59 -11.08 -0.67 7.65
C ALA A 59 -10.40 -1.10 6.36
N ALA A 60 -11.19 -1.28 5.30
CA ALA A 60 -10.69 -1.65 3.99
C ALA A 60 -11.17 -0.64 2.94
N THR A 61 -10.29 -0.26 2.04
CA THR A 61 -10.62 0.56 0.87
C THR A 61 -9.94 0.00 -0.36
N THR A 62 -10.63 0.08 -1.49
CA THR A 62 -10.09 -0.32 -2.79
C THR A 62 -9.91 0.91 -3.67
N PHE A 63 -8.84 0.93 -4.45
CA PHE A 63 -8.56 2.02 -5.38
C PHE A 63 -7.92 1.47 -6.66
N VAL A 64 -8.03 2.22 -7.73
CA VAL A 64 -7.44 1.90 -9.01
C VAL A 64 -6.29 2.86 -9.28
N VAL A 65 -5.17 2.33 -9.75
CA VAL A 65 -4.07 3.14 -10.27
C VAL A 65 -4.11 3.06 -11.78
N GLU A 66 -4.32 4.18 -12.43
CA GLU A 66 -4.28 4.27 -13.87
C GLU A 66 -2.84 4.21 -14.34
N ASP A 67 -2.43 3.04 -14.83
CA ASP A 67 -1.17 2.86 -15.55
C ASP A 67 -1.41 3.32 -16.99
N ASN A 68 -0.90 4.48 -17.35
CA ASN A 68 -0.75 4.87 -18.74
C ASN A 68 0.29 3.95 -19.42
N LYS A 69 -0.07 2.69 -19.61
CA LYS A 69 0.51 1.86 -20.65
C LYS A 69 -0.04 2.41 -21.97
N SER A 70 0.48 3.55 -22.40
CA SER A 70 0.14 4.07 -23.72
C SER A 70 0.64 3.07 -24.78
N SER A 71 -0.24 2.20 -25.22
CA SER A 71 -0.04 1.40 -26.43
C SER A 71 -0.02 2.30 -27.70
N GLY A 72 -0.10 3.63 -27.54
CA GLY A 72 -0.07 4.63 -28.58
C GLY A 72 1.31 5.23 -28.86
N GLY A 73 2.38 4.75 -28.23
CA GLY A 73 3.72 5.33 -28.33
C GLY A 73 4.42 5.14 -29.70
N GLY A 74 3.98 4.20 -30.52
CA GLY A 74 4.72 3.86 -31.75
C GLY A 74 4.84 5.00 -32.77
N ILE A 75 3.75 5.62 -33.17
CA ILE A 75 3.75 6.66 -34.19
C ILE A 75 4.12 8.02 -33.61
N ALA A 76 3.60 8.36 -32.43
CA ALA A 76 3.92 9.64 -31.80
C ALA A 76 5.37 9.71 -31.31
N SER A 77 5.96 8.61 -30.82
CA SER A 77 7.38 8.56 -30.46
C SER A 77 8.30 8.54 -31.66
N ALA A 78 7.92 7.88 -32.75
CA ALA A 78 8.68 7.91 -34.02
C ALA A 78 8.69 9.31 -34.63
N LEU A 79 7.55 10.02 -34.67
CA LEU A 79 7.47 11.40 -35.14
C LEU A 79 8.26 12.36 -34.25
N ALA A 80 8.15 12.19 -32.92
CA ALA A 80 8.87 13.04 -31.98
C ALA A 80 10.39 12.82 -32.04
N GLY A 81 10.86 11.58 -32.29
CA GLY A 81 12.27 11.26 -32.52
C GLY A 81 12.81 11.98 -33.77
N GLN A 82 12.02 12.10 -34.82
CA GLN A 82 12.37 12.81 -36.04
C GLN A 82 12.54 14.34 -35.83
N PHE A 83 11.85 14.89 -34.80
CA PHE A 83 11.99 16.29 -34.40
C PHE A 83 12.96 16.51 -33.25
N GLY A 84 13.76 15.49 -32.88
CA GLY A 84 14.70 15.58 -31.77
C GLY A 84 14.03 15.76 -30.40
N ILE A 85 12.73 15.50 -30.34
CA ILE A 85 11.94 15.57 -29.08
C ILE A 85 11.99 14.19 -28.45
N ASP A 86 12.83 14.01 -27.45
CA ASP A 86 12.85 12.80 -26.62
C ASP A 86 11.55 12.67 -25.82
N LEU A 87 10.54 12.06 -26.46
CA LEU A 87 9.30 11.66 -25.78
C LEU A 87 9.52 10.45 -24.86
N GLY A 88 10.66 9.78 -24.91
CA GLY A 88 11.03 8.74 -23.97
C GLY A 88 11.06 9.27 -22.54
N GLY A 89 11.49 10.52 -22.37
CA GLY A 89 11.37 11.25 -21.09
C GLY A 89 9.93 11.63 -20.72
N LEU A 90 9.03 11.80 -21.68
CA LEU A 90 7.61 12.09 -21.45
C LEU A 90 6.77 10.82 -21.25
N SER A 91 7.06 9.77 -22.02
CA SER A 91 6.41 8.46 -21.87
C SER A 91 7.15 7.55 -20.89
N GLY A 92 8.32 7.96 -20.42
CA GLY A 92 9.20 7.24 -19.49
C GLY A 92 8.55 6.94 -18.16
N GLY A 93 7.51 6.15 -18.20
CA GLY A 93 6.80 5.64 -17.06
C GLY A 93 7.51 4.50 -16.31
N SER A 94 8.80 4.23 -16.56
CA SER A 94 9.58 3.28 -15.75
C SER A 94 10.10 3.90 -14.44
N GLY A 95 9.41 4.89 -13.92
CA GLY A 95 9.77 5.55 -12.67
C GLY A 95 9.02 4.99 -11.46
N VAL A 96 9.36 5.52 -10.31
CA VAL A 96 8.84 5.23 -8.95
C VAL A 96 7.29 5.18 -8.84
N LEU A 97 6.56 5.63 -9.86
CA LEU A 97 5.10 5.80 -9.89
C LEU A 97 4.37 4.80 -10.81
N GLN A 98 4.98 3.68 -11.21
CA GLN A 98 4.23 2.60 -11.87
C GLN A 98 3.41 1.80 -10.86
N GLY A 99 2.31 1.19 -11.32
CA GLY A 99 1.27 0.55 -10.51
C GLY A 99 1.73 -0.21 -9.28
N ASP A 100 2.68 -1.11 -9.39
CA ASP A 100 3.17 -1.88 -8.23
C ASP A 100 4.02 -1.03 -7.26
N ASN A 101 4.64 0.05 -7.73
CA ASN A 101 5.39 0.97 -6.87
C ASN A 101 4.48 1.80 -5.94
N VAL A 102 3.19 1.96 -6.28
CA VAL A 102 2.21 2.60 -5.39
C VAL A 102 2.04 1.79 -4.10
N LEU A 103 2.18 0.45 -4.16
CA LEU A 103 2.15 -0.39 -2.96
C LEU A 103 3.30 -0.04 -2.01
N GLU A 104 4.49 0.17 -2.54
CA GLU A 104 5.65 0.55 -1.73
C GLU A 104 5.55 2.00 -1.21
N LEU A 105 4.91 2.90 -2.00
CA LEU A 105 4.62 4.25 -1.52
C LEU A 105 3.67 4.24 -0.31
N LEU A 106 2.61 3.44 -0.35
CA LEU A 106 1.68 3.29 0.76
C LEU A 106 2.34 2.71 2.02
N LYS A 107 3.38 1.88 1.89
CA LYS A 107 4.19 1.37 3.00
C LYS A 107 5.27 2.36 3.46
N SER A 108 5.45 3.46 2.75
CA SER A 108 6.47 4.46 3.09
C SER A 108 6.24 5.05 4.47
N LYS A 109 7.22 4.90 5.34
CA LYS A 109 7.17 5.47 6.70
C LYS A 109 6.92 6.98 6.70
N SER A 110 7.41 7.70 5.70
CA SER A 110 7.20 9.14 5.56
C SER A 110 5.74 9.48 5.30
N LEU A 111 5.04 8.72 4.43
CA LEU A 111 3.62 8.96 4.13
C LEU A 111 2.73 8.52 5.29
N ILE A 112 3.03 7.39 5.93
CA ILE A 112 2.32 6.94 7.14
C ILE A 112 2.50 7.97 8.26
N LYS A 113 3.71 8.51 8.46
CA LYS A 113 3.98 9.58 9.42
C LYS A 113 3.13 10.81 9.14
N LYS A 114 3.06 11.25 7.87
CA LYS A 114 2.20 12.37 7.48
C LYS A 114 0.73 12.10 7.75
N ALA A 115 0.24 10.91 7.46
CA ALA A 115 -1.14 10.51 7.75
C ALA A 115 -1.44 10.51 9.25
N LEU A 116 -0.55 9.96 10.08
CA LEU A 116 -0.69 9.92 11.54
C LEU A 116 -0.71 11.30 12.20
N LEU A 117 -0.05 12.28 11.59
CA LEU A 117 -0.03 13.66 12.09
C LEU A 117 -1.23 14.49 11.62
N THR A 118 -2.17 13.92 10.88
CA THR A 118 -3.45 14.59 10.59
C THR A 118 -4.37 14.57 11.79
N SER A 119 -5.33 15.50 11.83
CA SER A 119 -6.29 15.60 12.93
C SER A 119 -7.20 14.38 12.99
N TYR A 120 -7.40 13.86 14.20
CA TYR A 120 -8.37 12.82 14.52
C TYR A 120 -9.76 13.44 14.77
N ASP A 121 -9.80 14.56 15.47
CA ASP A 121 -11.01 15.27 15.84
C ASP A 121 -11.28 16.49 14.95
N SER A 122 -12.53 16.95 14.93
CA SER A 122 -12.95 18.12 14.17
C SER A 122 -12.35 19.43 14.72
N ALA A 123 -11.96 19.45 16.00
CA ALA A 123 -11.34 20.61 16.63
C ALA A 123 -9.84 20.74 16.30
N GLY A 124 -9.22 19.70 15.72
CA GLY A 124 -7.80 19.68 15.38
C GLY A 124 -6.86 19.66 16.59
N THR A 125 -7.35 19.21 17.75
CA THR A 125 -6.60 19.17 19.01
C THR A 125 -5.81 17.87 19.14
N LEU A 126 -6.36 16.76 18.68
CA LEU A 126 -5.78 15.41 18.70
C LEU A 126 -5.38 14.99 17.29
N THR A 127 -4.20 14.39 17.19
CA THR A 127 -3.76 13.72 15.95
C THR A 127 -4.15 12.24 15.94
N LEU A 128 -4.11 11.62 14.76
CA LEU A 128 -4.28 10.16 14.66
C LEU A 128 -3.20 9.41 15.45
N ALA A 129 -2.00 9.97 15.58
CA ALA A 129 -0.94 9.40 16.42
C ALA A 129 -1.28 9.41 17.90
N ASP A 130 -1.92 10.49 18.39
CA ASP A 130 -2.38 10.60 19.78
C ASP A 130 -3.53 9.63 20.04
N ALA A 131 -4.52 9.56 19.14
CA ALA A 131 -5.61 8.61 19.21
C ALA A 131 -5.10 7.16 19.23
N TYR A 132 -4.12 6.87 18.39
CA TYR A 132 -3.46 5.56 18.37
C TYR A 132 -2.75 5.25 19.70
N ALA A 133 -1.98 6.20 20.23
CA ALA A 133 -1.29 6.04 21.50
C ALA A 133 -2.26 5.76 22.64
N ASN A 134 -3.42 6.42 22.63
CA ASN A 134 -4.49 6.21 23.61
C ASN A 134 -5.14 4.83 23.48
N ALA A 135 -5.54 4.42 22.26
CA ALA A 135 -6.19 3.14 21.99
C ALA A 135 -5.31 1.94 22.37
N TYR A 136 -4.00 2.09 22.26
CA TYR A 136 -3.02 1.06 22.61
C TYR A 136 -2.45 1.18 24.02
N GLY A 137 -2.87 2.19 24.80
CA GLY A 137 -2.41 2.42 26.16
C GLY A 137 -0.94 2.89 26.23
N TYR A 138 -0.40 3.41 25.15
CA TYR A 138 0.96 3.96 25.15
C TYR A 138 1.07 5.24 25.95
N THR A 139 0.04 6.07 25.96
CA THR A 139 0.01 7.32 26.72
C THR A 139 0.26 7.08 28.20
N SER A 140 -0.47 6.14 28.80
CA SER A 140 -0.29 5.76 30.21
C SER A 140 1.07 5.09 30.46
N LYS A 141 1.48 4.21 29.55
CA LYS A 141 2.77 3.52 29.64
C LYS A 141 3.97 4.48 29.56
N TRP A 142 3.89 5.51 28.73
CA TRP A 142 4.94 6.52 28.62
C TRP A 142 4.95 7.44 29.82
N ALA A 143 3.79 7.85 30.33
CA ALA A 143 3.69 8.70 31.52
C ALA A 143 4.26 8.01 32.77
N SER A 144 4.10 6.69 32.90
CA SER A 144 4.62 5.92 34.03
C SER A 144 6.07 5.41 33.83
N SER A 145 6.68 5.65 32.67
CA SER A 145 8.05 5.18 32.39
C SER A 145 9.09 6.16 32.88
N ASP A 146 10.09 5.70 33.61
CA ASP A 146 11.25 6.50 34.08
C ASP A 146 11.99 7.21 32.94
N LYS A 147 11.97 6.64 31.73
CA LYS A 147 12.63 7.20 30.55
C LYS A 147 11.87 8.34 29.88
N VAL A 148 10.56 8.39 30.02
CA VAL A 148 9.70 9.39 29.36
C VAL A 148 9.07 10.32 30.39
N GLY A 149 8.44 9.78 31.43
CA GLY A 149 7.93 10.49 32.61
C GLY A 149 6.88 11.56 32.35
N ARG A 150 6.30 11.61 31.13
CA ARG A 150 5.32 12.62 30.75
C ARG A 150 4.34 12.11 29.69
N VAL A 151 3.21 12.77 29.59
CA VAL A 151 2.26 12.57 28.48
C VAL A 151 2.85 13.22 27.23
N ILE A 152 2.90 12.45 26.16
CA ILE A 152 3.36 12.91 24.84
C ILE A 152 2.15 13.25 23.98
N ASN A 153 2.20 14.39 23.33
CA ASN A 153 1.19 14.86 22.38
C ASN A 153 1.88 15.20 21.06
N PHE A 154 1.41 14.56 19.96
CA PHE A 154 1.95 14.72 18.60
C PHE A 154 1.21 15.81 17.81
N SER A 155 0.96 16.97 18.41
CA SER A 155 0.25 18.06 17.75
C SER A 155 0.87 18.42 16.40
N SER A 156 0.03 18.46 15.37
CA SER A 156 0.44 18.83 13.99
C SER A 156 0.95 20.28 13.87
N LYS A 157 0.61 21.12 14.84
CA LYS A 157 1.08 22.53 14.93
C LYS A 157 2.53 22.66 15.43
N LYS A 158 3.12 21.58 15.96
CA LYS A 158 4.53 21.52 16.30
C LYS A 158 5.36 21.33 15.02
N GLY A 159 6.03 22.35 14.56
CA GLY A 159 6.87 22.30 13.37
C GLY A 159 8.06 21.33 13.49
N VAL A 160 8.58 21.11 14.71
CA VAL A 160 9.74 20.23 14.97
C VAL A 160 9.45 19.35 16.17
N PHE A 161 9.59 18.04 15.98
CA PHE A 161 9.54 17.06 17.07
C PHE A 161 10.88 16.96 17.79
N THR A 162 10.83 16.76 19.10
CA THR A 162 12.03 16.40 19.86
C THR A 162 12.48 14.98 19.47
N ARG A 163 13.75 14.68 19.69
CA ARG A 163 14.31 13.35 19.40
C ARG A 163 13.53 12.23 20.10
N LEU A 164 13.03 12.50 21.32
CA LEU A 164 12.20 11.55 22.07
C LEU A 164 10.84 11.32 21.38
N GLU A 165 10.14 12.41 21.04
CA GLU A 165 8.84 12.34 20.36
C GLU A 165 8.94 11.61 19.01
N ASP A 166 9.99 11.90 18.24
CA ASP A 166 10.23 11.22 16.96
C ASP A 166 10.52 9.72 17.16
N SER A 167 11.28 9.35 18.19
CA SER A 167 11.54 7.96 18.55
C SER A 167 10.25 7.22 18.94
N LEU A 168 9.38 7.84 19.73
CA LEU A 168 8.10 7.24 20.14
C LEU A 168 7.12 7.12 18.96
N LEU A 169 7.08 8.12 18.10
CA LEU A 169 6.31 8.06 16.86
C LEU A 169 6.83 6.95 15.93
N HIS A 170 8.15 6.73 15.91
CA HIS A 170 8.73 5.64 15.13
C HIS A 170 8.29 4.25 15.64
N VAL A 171 8.09 4.08 16.94
CA VAL A 171 7.54 2.84 17.52
C VAL A 171 6.12 2.57 16.99
N ILE A 172 5.28 3.62 16.94
CA ILE A 172 3.93 3.52 16.34
C ILE A 172 4.02 3.16 14.87
N LEU A 173 4.84 3.88 14.11
CA LEU A 173 5.05 3.65 12.68
C LEU A 173 5.48 2.21 12.39
N LYS A 174 6.45 1.71 13.13
CA LYS A 174 6.95 0.35 12.98
C LYS A 174 5.83 -0.68 13.19
N ARG A 175 5.04 -0.51 14.26
CA ARG A 175 3.95 -1.41 14.56
C ARG A 175 2.88 -1.41 13.46
N ILE A 176 2.47 -0.22 12.99
CA ILE A 176 1.48 -0.10 11.91
C ILE A 176 2.00 -0.80 10.66
N THR A 177 3.23 -0.50 10.24
CA THR A 177 3.81 -1.06 9.01
C THR A 177 3.96 -2.58 9.06
N GLU A 178 4.32 -3.14 10.22
CA GLU A 178 4.63 -4.57 10.35
C GLU A 178 3.41 -5.44 10.67
N LYS A 179 2.38 -4.90 11.35
CA LYS A 179 1.30 -5.72 11.93
C LYS A 179 -0.11 -5.31 11.55
N GLU A 180 -0.32 -4.06 11.17
CA GLU A 180 -1.66 -3.49 11.09
C GLU A 180 -2.03 -2.99 9.70
N LEU A 181 -1.01 -2.72 8.88
CA LEU A 181 -1.17 -2.31 7.49
C LEU A 181 -1.00 -3.51 6.57
N SER A 182 -2.04 -3.81 5.82
CA SER A 182 -2.02 -4.82 4.75
C SER A 182 -2.39 -4.17 3.42
N ILE A 183 -1.54 -4.35 2.43
CA ILE A 183 -1.77 -3.84 1.09
C ILE A 183 -1.60 -4.99 0.13
N SER A 184 -2.62 -5.22 -0.68
CA SER A 184 -2.66 -6.35 -1.61
C SER A 184 -3.24 -5.93 -2.95
N LYS A 185 -2.94 -6.73 -3.97
CA LYS A 185 -3.55 -6.66 -5.29
C LYS A 185 -4.42 -7.92 -5.43
N PRO A 186 -5.75 -7.81 -5.20
CA PRO A 186 -6.64 -8.97 -5.20
C PRO A 186 -6.61 -9.75 -6.50
N ASP A 187 -6.52 -9.06 -7.62
CA ASP A 187 -6.38 -9.67 -8.95
C ASP A 187 -5.14 -9.11 -9.66
N LYS A 188 -4.22 -9.99 -10.04
CA LYS A 188 -2.98 -9.62 -10.74
C LYS A 188 -3.22 -9.03 -12.13
N LYS A 189 -4.38 -9.32 -12.74
CA LYS A 189 -4.75 -8.84 -14.08
C LYS A 189 -5.36 -7.42 -14.05
N LEU A 190 -5.92 -7.03 -12.91
CA LEU A 190 -6.55 -5.73 -12.74
C LEU A 190 -5.59 -4.75 -12.04
N SER A 191 -5.71 -3.48 -12.37
CA SER A 191 -5.00 -2.40 -11.66
C SER A 191 -5.74 -1.99 -10.38
N LEU A 192 -6.40 -2.96 -9.72
CA LEU A 192 -7.15 -2.78 -8.48
C LEU A 192 -6.27 -3.15 -7.28
N PHE A 193 -6.21 -2.25 -6.33
CA PHE A 193 -5.46 -2.42 -5.09
C PHE A 193 -6.40 -2.34 -3.89
N SER A 194 -6.10 -3.11 -2.86
CA SER A 194 -6.81 -3.10 -1.58
C SER A 194 -5.86 -2.66 -0.48
N LEU A 195 -6.25 -1.61 0.23
CA LEU A 195 -5.60 -1.10 1.43
C LEU A 195 -6.45 -1.48 2.63
N GLN A 196 -5.86 -2.16 3.62
CA GLN A 196 -6.53 -2.55 4.85
C GLN A 196 -5.71 -2.10 6.05
N ILE A 197 -6.37 -1.52 7.03
CA ILE A 197 -5.76 -1.12 8.31
C ILE A 197 -6.59 -1.70 9.44
N THR A 198 -5.94 -2.44 10.32
CA THR A 198 -6.57 -3.08 11.47
C THR A 198 -6.05 -2.47 12.76
N THR A 199 -6.92 -1.80 13.51
CA THR A 199 -6.59 -1.23 14.81
C THR A 199 -7.57 -1.64 15.91
N ARG A 200 -7.38 -1.14 17.13
CA ARG A 200 -8.26 -1.40 18.28
C ARG A 200 -9.44 -0.46 18.40
N ASP A 201 -9.54 0.50 17.52
CA ASP A 201 -10.58 1.51 17.48
C ASP A 201 -11.12 1.62 16.07
N GLU A 202 -12.43 1.60 15.92
CA GLU A 202 -13.11 1.58 14.62
C GLU A 202 -12.87 2.89 13.84
N GLN A 203 -13.11 4.02 14.52
CA GLN A 203 -12.95 5.35 13.92
C GLN A 203 -11.50 5.60 13.52
N LEU A 204 -10.55 5.15 14.36
CA LEU A 204 -9.13 5.25 14.06
C LEU A 204 -8.74 4.43 12.82
N SER A 205 -9.23 3.19 12.70
CA SER A 205 -9.01 2.35 11.51
C SER A 205 -9.50 3.04 10.24
N GLN A 206 -10.72 3.56 10.28
CA GLN A 206 -11.35 4.23 9.15
C GLN A 206 -10.61 5.50 8.76
N LEU A 207 -10.35 6.40 9.71
CA LEU A 207 -9.68 7.66 9.45
C LEU A 207 -8.25 7.46 8.97
N LEU A 208 -7.50 6.54 9.59
CA LEU A 208 -6.13 6.27 9.17
C LEU A 208 -6.06 5.70 7.75
N CYS A 209 -7.00 4.81 7.40
CA CYS A 209 -7.12 4.26 6.05
C CYS A 209 -7.40 5.37 5.01
N GLN A 210 -8.37 6.24 5.29
CA GLN A 210 -8.73 7.35 4.42
C GLN A 210 -7.60 8.38 4.30
N ARG A 211 -6.97 8.75 5.41
CA ARG A 211 -5.89 9.76 5.43
C ARG A 211 -4.64 9.24 4.74
N LEU A 212 -4.28 7.98 4.96
CA LEU A 212 -3.14 7.39 4.28
C LEU A 212 -3.34 7.38 2.76
N LEU A 213 -4.53 6.99 2.29
CA LEU A 213 -4.86 7.03 0.87
C LEU A 213 -4.82 8.46 0.33
N ALA A 214 -5.41 9.43 1.03
CA ALA A 214 -5.44 10.84 0.61
C ALA A 214 -4.02 11.43 0.52
N VAL A 215 -3.18 11.23 1.55
CA VAL A 215 -1.79 11.71 1.58
C VAL A 215 -0.96 11.07 0.47
N THR A 216 -1.15 9.77 0.22
CA THR A 216 -0.42 9.06 -0.83
C THR A 216 -0.88 9.51 -2.21
N SER A 217 -2.18 9.70 -2.42
CA SER A 217 -2.73 10.22 -3.68
C SER A 217 -2.23 11.63 -3.98
N SER A 218 -2.23 12.52 -2.99
CA SER A 218 -1.68 13.88 -3.13
C SER A 218 -0.21 13.83 -3.50
N PHE A 219 0.59 13.04 -2.78
CA PHE A 219 2.02 12.87 -3.10
C PHE A 219 2.25 12.33 -4.52
N TYR A 220 1.45 11.36 -4.94
CA TYR A 220 1.51 10.80 -6.28
C TYR A 220 1.20 11.85 -7.36
N ILE A 221 0.10 12.59 -7.19
CA ILE A 221 -0.32 13.64 -8.12
C ILE A 221 0.74 14.75 -8.19
N ASP A 222 1.20 15.24 -7.05
CA ASP A 222 2.21 16.30 -6.97
C ASP A 222 3.51 15.89 -7.67
N THR A 223 3.97 14.66 -7.42
CA THR A 223 5.19 14.14 -8.02
C THR A 223 5.06 13.99 -9.54
N LYS A 224 3.93 13.44 -10.02
CA LYS A 224 3.63 13.27 -11.43
C LYS A 224 3.49 14.63 -12.15
N THR A 225 2.75 15.56 -11.55
CA THR A 225 2.51 16.90 -12.11
C THR A 225 3.79 17.72 -12.17
N LYS A 226 4.60 17.69 -11.11
CA LYS A 226 5.89 18.39 -11.06
C LYS A 226 6.82 17.94 -12.18
N ARG A 227 6.87 16.64 -12.46
CA ARG A 227 7.69 16.06 -13.53
C ARG A 227 7.21 16.52 -14.91
N VAL A 228 5.90 16.44 -15.17
CA VAL A 228 5.29 16.88 -16.42
C VAL A 228 5.51 18.36 -16.63
N ARG A 229 5.29 19.21 -15.62
CA ARG A 229 5.52 20.66 -15.69
C ARG A 229 6.97 20.99 -16.04
N GLY A 230 7.93 20.36 -15.39
CA GLY A 230 9.35 20.56 -15.70
C GLY A 230 9.72 20.14 -17.13
N ASN A 231 9.06 19.15 -17.71
CA ASN A 231 9.24 18.77 -19.11
C ASN A 231 8.64 19.82 -20.06
N VAL A 232 7.42 20.30 -19.75
CA VAL A 232 6.77 21.37 -20.53
C VAL A 232 7.59 22.65 -20.52
N GLU A 233 8.11 23.08 -19.36
CA GLU A 233 8.97 24.25 -19.24
C GLU A 233 10.24 24.13 -20.12
N ARG A 234 10.90 22.96 -20.09
CA ARG A 234 12.07 22.71 -20.95
C ARG A 234 11.74 22.76 -22.43
N LEU A 235 10.61 22.20 -22.83
CA LEU A 235 10.15 22.24 -24.23
C LEU A 235 9.80 23.67 -24.64
N GLN A 236 9.14 24.43 -23.78
CA GLN A 236 8.84 25.84 -24.01
C GLN A 236 10.11 26.68 -24.22
N GLN A 237 11.11 26.51 -23.35
CA GLN A 237 12.40 27.18 -23.50
C GLN A 237 13.08 26.85 -24.80
N ARG A 238 13.02 25.58 -25.27
CA ARG A 238 13.56 25.21 -26.60
C ARG A 238 12.79 25.90 -27.72
N VAL A 239 11.47 25.91 -27.68
CA VAL A 239 10.64 26.59 -28.70
C VAL A 239 10.94 28.08 -28.73
N ASP A 240 11.06 28.74 -27.56
CA ASP A 240 11.36 30.16 -27.49
C ASP A 240 12.78 30.48 -28.00
N SER A 241 13.74 29.62 -27.69
CA SER A 241 15.10 29.72 -28.26
C SER A 241 15.11 29.59 -29.77
N ILE A 242 14.40 28.61 -30.35
CA ILE A 242 14.29 28.41 -31.79
C ILE A 242 13.57 29.60 -32.42
N LYS A 243 12.50 30.14 -31.84
CA LYS A 243 11.81 31.34 -32.34
C LYS A 243 12.73 32.54 -32.35
N ALA A 244 13.53 32.77 -31.29
CA ALA A 244 14.47 33.86 -31.22
C ALA A 244 15.51 33.79 -32.33
N VAL A 245 16.08 32.61 -32.56
CA VAL A 245 17.03 32.35 -33.65
C VAL A 245 16.37 32.59 -35.00
N LEU A 246 15.17 32.05 -35.23
CA LEU A 246 14.44 32.21 -36.49
C LEU A 246 14.11 33.70 -36.78
N ASN A 247 13.70 34.46 -35.77
CA ASN A 247 13.42 35.88 -35.92
C ASN A 247 14.69 36.70 -36.26
N ASN A 248 15.83 36.37 -35.64
CA ASN A 248 17.10 37.01 -35.98
C ASN A 248 17.50 36.75 -37.45
N TYR A 249 17.31 35.52 -37.96
CA TYR A 249 17.59 35.16 -39.34
C TYR A 249 16.59 35.75 -40.34
N LYS A 250 15.33 35.92 -39.99
CA LYS A 250 14.32 36.59 -40.82
C LYS A 250 14.65 38.03 -41.06
N ASN A 251 15.32 38.70 -40.12
CA ASN A 251 15.78 40.09 -40.27
C ASN A 251 17.05 40.21 -41.11
N ASP A 252 17.87 39.15 -41.21
CA ASP A 252 19.17 39.19 -41.89
C ASP A 252 19.14 38.82 -43.38
N ASN A 253 17.99 38.57 -43.99
CA ASN A 253 17.77 38.25 -45.42
C ASN A 253 18.72 37.21 -46.07
N ASN A 254 19.37 36.37 -45.31
CA ASN A 254 20.33 35.40 -45.82
C ASN A 254 19.73 33.98 -45.83
N LEU A 255 19.06 33.65 -46.94
CA LEU A 255 18.47 32.34 -47.23
C LEU A 255 19.50 31.16 -47.13
N SER A 256 20.79 31.46 -47.36
CA SER A 256 21.89 30.52 -47.26
C SER A 256 22.17 30.06 -45.79
N GLN A 257 22.03 30.98 -44.85
CA GLN A 257 22.22 30.66 -43.43
C GLN A 257 21.06 29.87 -42.84
N ILE A 258 19.84 30.08 -43.35
CA ILE A 258 18.65 29.30 -42.97
C ILE A 258 18.83 27.82 -43.35
N LYS A 259 19.37 27.52 -44.52
CA LYS A 259 19.70 26.16 -44.95
C LYS A 259 20.77 25.49 -44.10
N MET A 260 21.81 26.20 -43.68
CA MET A 260 22.83 25.69 -42.76
C MET A 260 22.26 25.36 -41.37
N LEU A 261 21.31 26.14 -40.91
CA LEU A 261 20.67 25.92 -39.61
C LEU A 261 19.70 24.74 -39.61
N ILE A 262 18.95 24.58 -40.68
CA ILE A 262 18.09 23.41 -40.87
C ILE A 262 18.94 22.14 -40.86
N ASN A 263 20.08 22.12 -41.53
CA ASN A 263 21.04 21.02 -41.50
C ASN A 263 21.68 20.81 -40.12
N LYS A 264 21.86 21.85 -39.32
CA LYS A 264 22.44 21.78 -37.99
C LYS A 264 21.41 21.39 -36.90
N LEU A 265 20.12 21.61 -37.15
CA LEU A 265 18.99 21.24 -36.30
C LEU A 265 18.41 19.85 -36.64
N SER A 266 18.71 19.36 -37.85
CA SER A 266 18.45 17.98 -38.22
C SER A 266 19.69 17.17 -37.83
N PRO A 267 19.67 16.34 -36.75
CA PRO A 267 20.77 15.44 -36.46
C PRO A 267 20.88 14.49 -37.68
N SER A 268 22.04 14.47 -38.32
CA SER A 268 22.39 13.51 -39.34
C SER A 268 22.19 12.09 -38.80
N THR A 269 21.16 11.42 -39.29
CA THR A 269 21.00 9.98 -39.19
C THR A 269 21.88 9.28 -40.23
N GLU A 270 23.16 9.64 -40.27
CA GLU A 270 24.14 9.01 -41.19
C GLU A 270 25.47 8.78 -40.47
N ASP A 271 25.43 7.98 -39.41
CA ASP A 271 26.59 7.24 -38.90
C ASP A 271 26.08 6.27 -37.85
N ASP A 272 25.57 5.12 -38.30
CA ASP A 272 25.66 3.81 -37.66
C ASP A 272 24.90 2.79 -38.53
N LEU A 273 25.61 2.29 -39.54
CA LEU A 273 25.38 0.98 -40.15
C LEU A 273 26.57 0.10 -39.86
#